data_6d4fdb5f60e01c7a338993a5060be604
#
_entry.id   6d4fdb5f60e01c7a338993a5060be604
#
_cell.length_a   1.000
_cell.length_b   1.000
_cell.length_c   1.000
_cell.angle_alpha   90.00
_cell.angle_beta   90.00
_cell.angle_gamma   90.00
#
_symmetry.space_group_name_H-M   'P 1'
#
loop_
_entity.id
_entity.type
_entity.pdbx_description
1 polymer ?
#
loop_
_entity_poly.entity_id
_entity_poly.type
_entity_poly.pdbx_seq_one_letter_code
_entity_poly.pdbx_strand_id
1 'polypeptide(L)'
;MDIMRGDLPTFSFEFFPPRTPEAAETLYQTIRDLESYMPHFVSVTYGAGGSTRDLTHDLVERIQHTTKLDPIPHLTCVCHNEEEIKAILVRYARSAIGNILALGGDRPRDIPYDKSRDSFQHAVDLVKFIRRFNESGAHPEDRGFGIGVAGFPEGHPATPNRLVEMDHLKAKVDAGADYMVTQLFFDNRDFLDFRERCALAGIHIPIIAGIMPITSISGFKRIAELAGGARFPAKLVRALQRCENDPEGVRRVGVHFALEQCHDLLDNNVAGIHFYTLNRSDATRVIFDSLGIPRRRSAQAPTA
;
A
#
# COMPACT_ATOMS: atom_id res chain seq x y z
N MET A 1 -7.92 6.69 -11.50
CA MET A 1 -7.54 5.53 -12.31
C MET A 1 -6.90 5.87 -13.65
N ASP A 2 -7.19 6.98 -14.24
CA ASP A 2 -6.48 7.46 -15.45
C ASP A 2 -4.97 7.70 -15.19
N ILE A 3 -4.60 7.90 -13.93
CA ILE A 3 -3.21 8.13 -13.50
C ILE A 3 -2.29 6.93 -13.80
N MET A 4 -2.81 5.70 -13.75
CA MET A 4 -2.03 4.48 -13.99
C MET A 4 -1.96 4.07 -15.48
N ARG A 5 -2.60 4.83 -16.37
CA ARG A 5 -2.56 4.63 -17.84
C ARG A 5 -1.57 5.55 -18.54
N GLY A 6 -0.84 6.39 -17.78
CA GLY A 6 0.20 7.26 -18.33
C GLY A 6 1.52 6.53 -18.57
N ASP A 7 2.36 7.10 -19.43
CA ASP A 7 3.72 6.58 -19.74
C ASP A 7 4.73 6.72 -18.58
N LEU A 8 4.34 7.35 -17.47
CA LEU A 8 5.20 7.60 -16.32
C LEU A 8 4.81 6.71 -15.14
N PRO A 9 5.80 6.18 -14.38
CA PRO A 9 5.55 5.35 -13.22
C PRO A 9 4.81 6.12 -12.12
N THR A 10 3.91 5.43 -11.43
CA THR A 10 3.14 5.95 -10.30
C THR A 10 3.99 5.97 -9.02
N PHE A 11 3.94 7.06 -8.26
CA PHE A 11 4.58 7.15 -6.93
C PHE A 11 3.53 7.39 -5.85
N SER A 12 3.67 6.67 -4.75
CA SER A 12 2.71 6.73 -3.64
C SER A 12 3.38 6.44 -2.30
N PHE A 13 2.73 6.87 -1.22
CA PHE A 13 3.23 6.72 0.15
C PHE A 13 2.17 6.09 1.04
N GLU A 14 2.62 5.26 2.00
CA GLU A 14 1.73 4.67 3.00
C GLU A 14 1.88 5.38 4.34
N PHE A 15 0.72 5.61 4.98
CA PHE A 15 0.61 6.09 6.35
C PHE A 15 -0.21 5.13 7.19
N PHE A 16 -0.03 5.19 8.51
CA PHE A 16 -0.89 4.52 9.46
C PHE A 16 -1.46 5.50 10.48
N PRO A 17 -2.67 5.25 11.01
CA PRO A 17 -3.30 6.14 11.97
C PRO A 17 -2.46 6.29 13.23
N PRO A 18 -2.25 7.52 13.72
CA PRO A 18 -1.51 7.76 14.96
C PRO A 18 -2.34 7.35 16.16
N ARG A 19 -1.69 6.84 17.21
CA ARG A 19 -2.36 6.41 18.45
C ARG A 19 -2.21 7.42 19.60
N THR A 20 -1.34 8.42 19.45
CA THR A 20 -1.12 9.47 20.44
C THR A 20 -1.12 10.84 19.77
N PRO A 21 -1.40 11.93 20.52
CA PRO A 21 -1.34 13.30 19.98
C PRO A 21 0.04 13.66 19.38
N GLU A 22 1.13 13.23 20.00
CA GLU A 22 2.50 13.49 19.55
C GLU A 22 2.79 12.76 18.22
N ALA A 23 2.32 11.52 18.10
CA ALA A 23 2.42 10.75 16.85
C ALA A 23 1.55 11.39 15.75
N ALA A 24 0.41 11.98 16.09
CA ALA A 24 -0.43 12.70 15.15
C ALA A 24 0.27 13.96 14.61
N GLU A 25 0.90 14.74 15.45
CA GLU A 25 1.65 15.93 15.04
C GLU A 25 2.81 15.56 14.10
N THR A 26 3.57 14.53 14.45
CA THR A 26 4.65 13.97 13.60
C THR A 26 4.10 13.53 12.25
N LEU A 27 2.98 12.80 12.22
CA LEU A 27 2.36 12.35 10.98
C LEU A 27 1.92 13.52 10.11
N TYR A 28 1.27 14.53 10.68
CA TYR A 28 0.83 15.70 9.90
C TYR A 28 2.01 16.51 9.33
N GLN A 29 3.14 16.56 10.04
CA GLN A 29 4.35 17.13 9.47
C GLN A 29 4.87 16.28 8.31
N THR A 30 4.91 14.95 8.48
CA THR A 30 5.30 14.01 7.41
C THR A 30 4.40 14.14 6.17
N ILE A 31 3.08 14.28 6.35
CA ILE A 31 2.13 14.48 5.25
C ILE A 31 2.45 15.78 4.50
N ARG A 32 2.66 16.91 5.23
CA ARG A 32 3.04 18.19 4.59
C ARG A 32 4.34 18.09 3.82
N ASP A 33 5.34 17.41 4.38
CA ASP A 33 6.63 17.22 3.72
C ASP A 33 6.48 16.44 2.40
N LEU A 34 5.70 15.36 2.43
CA LEU A 34 5.52 14.48 1.28
C LEU A 34 4.49 15.00 0.26
N GLU A 35 3.54 15.84 0.67
CA GLU A 35 2.61 16.52 -0.25
C GLU A 35 3.37 17.35 -1.30
N SER A 36 4.49 17.97 -0.91
CA SER A 36 5.32 18.77 -1.82
C SER A 36 5.92 17.97 -2.98
N TYR A 37 5.96 16.64 -2.87
CA TYR A 37 6.42 15.71 -3.92
C TYR A 37 5.31 15.35 -4.92
N MET A 38 4.08 15.76 -4.67
CA MET A 38 2.92 15.53 -5.52
C MET A 38 2.75 14.04 -5.89
N PRO A 39 2.68 13.12 -4.90
CA PRO A 39 2.45 11.70 -5.17
C PRO A 39 1.13 11.51 -5.91
N HIS A 40 0.99 10.39 -6.59
CA HIS A 40 -0.23 10.05 -7.31
C HIS A 40 -1.37 9.71 -6.36
N PHE A 41 -1.04 9.08 -5.23
CA PHE A 41 -1.96 8.81 -4.14
C PHE A 41 -1.18 8.56 -2.84
N VAL A 42 -1.90 8.50 -1.73
CA VAL A 42 -1.38 7.99 -0.47
C VAL A 42 -2.31 6.91 0.06
N SER A 43 -1.79 5.87 0.71
CA SER A 43 -2.63 4.88 1.36
C SER A 43 -2.65 5.06 2.87
N VAL A 44 -3.74 4.65 3.50
CA VAL A 44 -3.89 4.68 4.97
C VAL A 44 -4.24 3.28 5.45
N THR A 45 -3.38 2.72 6.30
CA THR A 45 -3.55 1.36 6.79
C THR A 45 -4.74 1.20 7.73
N TYR A 46 -5.24 -0.04 7.81
CA TYR A 46 -6.28 -0.47 8.71
C TYR A 46 -5.69 -1.42 9.75
N GLY A 47 -5.82 -1.12 11.03
CA GLY A 47 -5.21 -1.94 12.08
C GLY A 47 -5.76 -3.36 12.12
N ALA A 48 -4.92 -4.32 12.55
CA ALA A 48 -5.31 -5.71 12.68
C ALA A 48 -6.62 -5.86 13.47
N GLY A 49 -7.56 -6.66 12.92
CA GLY A 49 -8.89 -6.83 13.51
C GLY A 49 -9.74 -5.56 13.60
N GLY A 50 -9.44 -4.53 12.79
CA GLY A 50 -10.19 -3.26 12.83
C GLY A 50 -9.86 -2.38 14.04
N SER A 51 -8.76 -2.64 14.74
CA SER A 51 -8.36 -1.93 15.98
C SER A 51 -8.15 -0.42 15.81
N THR A 52 -8.03 0.07 14.59
CA THR A 52 -7.90 1.51 14.26
C THR A 52 -8.99 2.00 13.32
N ARG A 53 -10.15 1.33 13.27
CA ARG A 53 -11.25 1.65 12.33
C ARG A 53 -11.54 3.15 12.28
N ASP A 54 -11.95 3.73 13.41
CA ASP A 54 -12.36 5.14 13.46
C ASP A 54 -11.18 6.08 13.18
N LEU A 55 -10.00 5.78 13.73
CA LEU A 55 -8.79 6.56 13.47
C LEU A 55 -8.38 6.54 11.99
N THR A 56 -8.61 5.39 11.30
CA THR A 56 -8.35 5.28 9.85
C THR A 56 -9.32 6.17 9.07
N HIS A 57 -10.62 6.08 9.38
CA HIS A 57 -11.64 6.90 8.71
C HIS A 57 -11.38 8.39 8.89
N ASP A 58 -11.10 8.83 10.12
CA ASP A 58 -10.84 10.22 10.44
C ASP A 58 -9.58 10.74 9.74
N LEU A 59 -8.51 9.94 9.69
CA LEU A 59 -7.29 10.30 8.99
C LEU A 59 -7.50 10.42 7.47
N VAL A 60 -8.22 9.45 6.87
CA VAL A 60 -8.53 9.46 5.44
C VAL A 60 -9.33 10.71 5.07
N GLU A 61 -10.42 10.99 5.79
CA GLU A 61 -11.26 12.17 5.55
C GLU A 61 -10.48 13.47 5.77
N ARG A 62 -9.64 13.51 6.81
CA ARG A 62 -8.78 14.68 7.05
C ARG A 62 -7.81 14.92 5.91
N ILE A 63 -7.10 13.88 5.40
CA ILE A 63 -6.21 14.03 4.25
C ILE A 63 -7.00 14.55 3.05
N GLN A 64 -8.15 13.95 2.75
CA GLN A 64 -9.01 14.32 1.63
C GLN A 64 -9.44 15.80 1.69
N HIS A 65 -9.80 16.31 2.86
CA HIS A 65 -10.35 17.66 2.98
C HIS A 65 -9.30 18.74 3.24
N THR A 66 -8.09 18.39 3.73
CA THR A 66 -7.10 19.38 4.15
C THR A 66 -5.82 19.41 3.32
N THR A 67 -5.68 18.50 2.36
CA THR A 67 -4.51 18.39 1.49
C THR A 67 -4.94 18.21 0.01
N LYS A 68 -3.96 18.23 -0.89
CA LYS A 68 -4.16 17.91 -2.32
C LYS A 68 -3.87 16.44 -2.64
N LEU A 69 -3.68 15.62 -1.61
CA LEU A 69 -3.40 14.20 -1.76
C LEU A 69 -4.69 13.42 -2.01
N ASP A 70 -4.60 12.34 -2.79
CA ASP A 70 -5.69 11.38 -3.02
C ASP A 70 -5.52 10.21 -2.04
N PRO A 71 -6.28 10.12 -0.94
CA PRO A 71 -6.13 9.06 0.03
C PRO A 71 -6.88 7.80 -0.38
N ILE A 72 -6.20 6.66 -0.28
CA ILE A 72 -6.74 5.33 -0.50
C ILE A 72 -6.80 4.58 0.84
N PRO A 73 -7.98 4.43 1.45
CA PRO A 73 -8.10 3.64 2.66
C PRO A 73 -7.87 2.16 2.38
N HIS A 74 -7.17 1.48 3.29
CA HIS A 74 -7.25 0.04 3.39
C HIS A 74 -8.62 -0.33 3.96
N LEU A 75 -9.25 -1.37 3.44
CA LEU A 75 -10.48 -1.94 3.96
C LEU A 75 -10.31 -3.46 4.05
N THR A 76 -10.62 -4.04 5.22
CA THR A 76 -10.37 -5.45 5.48
C THR A 76 -11.66 -6.23 5.68
N CYS A 77 -11.62 -7.53 5.39
CA CYS A 77 -12.73 -8.46 5.63
C CYS A 77 -12.93 -8.73 7.13
N VAL A 78 -11.84 -8.81 7.87
CA VAL A 78 -11.79 -9.27 9.26
C VAL A 78 -12.58 -8.34 10.17
N CYS A 79 -13.41 -8.94 11.05
CA CYS A 79 -14.25 -8.25 12.04
C CYS A 79 -15.31 -7.33 11.43
N HIS A 80 -15.81 -7.65 10.23
CA HIS A 80 -16.85 -6.88 9.58
C HIS A 80 -17.99 -7.77 9.07
N ASN A 81 -19.21 -7.28 9.24
CA ASN A 81 -20.37 -7.78 8.53
C ASN A 81 -20.66 -6.92 7.27
N GLU A 82 -21.60 -7.37 6.45
CA GLU A 82 -21.96 -6.72 5.18
C GLU A 82 -22.51 -5.31 5.39
N GLU A 83 -23.33 -5.11 6.44
CA GLU A 83 -23.94 -3.81 6.75
C GLU A 83 -22.87 -2.78 7.17
N GLU A 84 -21.91 -3.21 7.97
CA GLU A 84 -20.79 -2.36 8.38
C GLU A 84 -19.92 -1.94 7.18
N ILE A 85 -19.56 -2.87 6.29
CA ILE A 85 -18.82 -2.55 5.08
C ILE A 85 -19.63 -1.59 4.19
N LYS A 86 -20.93 -1.83 4.03
CA LYS A 86 -21.80 -0.92 3.26
C LYS A 86 -21.82 0.49 3.86
N ALA A 87 -21.93 0.61 5.17
CA ALA A 87 -21.88 1.90 5.85
C ALA A 87 -20.55 2.64 5.64
N ILE A 88 -19.43 1.92 5.69
CA ILE A 88 -18.09 2.45 5.41
C ILE A 88 -17.99 2.93 3.96
N LEU A 89 -18.45 2.15 2.99
CA LEU A 89 -18.45 2.54 1.56
C LEU A 89 -19.29 3.81 1.33
N VAL A 90 -20.48 3.90 1.93
CA VAL A 90 -21.31 5.11 1.88
C VAL A 90 -20.59 6.32 2.49
N ARG A 91 -19.91 6.14 3.63
CA ARG A 91 -19.12 7.21 4.26
C ARG A 91 -18.03 7.71 3.32
N TYR A 92 -17.24 6.81 2.75
CA TYR A 92 -16.16 7.15 1.83
C TYR A 92 -16.66 7.79 0.53
N ALA A 93 -17.75 7.28 -0.04
CA ALA A 93 -18.36 7.87 -1.22
C ALA A 93 -18.82 9.33 -0.98
N ARG A 94 -19.41 9.61 0.20
CA ARG A 94 -19.79 10.99 0.59
C ARG A 94 -18.60 11.92 0.81
N SER A 95 -17.47 11.37 1.22
CA SER A 95 -16.21 12.12 1.41
C SER A 95 -15.39 12.23 0.12
N ALA A 96 -15.96 11.87 -1.04
CA ALA A 96 -15.31 11.90 -2.37
C ALA A 96 -14.02 11.06 -2.44
N ILE A 97 -13.94 9.96 -1.67
CA ILE A 97 -12.87 8.97 -1.79
C ILE A 97 -13.13 8.14 -3.04
N GLY A 98 -12.18 8.12 -3.96
CA GLY A 98 -12.35 7.47 -5.25
C GLY A 98 -11.77 6.06 -5.38
N ASN A 99 -10.98 5.60 -4.40
CA ASN A 99 -10.29 4.30 -4.47
C ASN A 99 -10.23 3.62 -3.10
N ILE A 100 -10.19 2.28 -3.09
CA ILE A 100 -10.09 1.46 -1.87
C ILE A 100 -9.05 0.35 -2.11
N LEU A 101 -8.21 0.07 -1.12
CA LEU A 101 -7.36 -1.12 -1.11
C LEU A 101 -8.06 -2.23 -0.31
N ALA A 102 -8.62 -3.22 -1.04
CA ALA A 102 -9.41 -4.33 -0.48
C ALA A 102 -8.50 -5.48 -0.05
N LEU A 103 -8.49 -5.78 1.24
CA LEU A 103 -7.58 -6.73 1.88
C LEU A 103 -8.33 -7.82 2.65
N GLY A 104 -7.72 -8.99 2.84
CA GLY A 104 -8.23 -10.00 3.75
C GLY A 104 -8.22 -9.52 5.21
N GLY A 105 -7.15 -8.85 5.60
CA GLY A 105 -6.90 -8.39 6.96
C GLY A 105 -6.27 -9.45 7.85
N ASP A 106 -5.56 -8.99 8.88
CA ASP A 106 -4.94 -9.83 9.90
C ASP A 106 -5.90 -10.09 11.06
N ARG A 107 -5.82 -11.28 11.65
CA ARG A 107 -6.60 -11.61 12.84
C ARG A 107 -6.25 -10.65 13.98
N PRO A 108 -7.25 -10.21 14.77
CA PRO A 108 -6.95 -9.48 15.99
C PRO A 108 -6.11 -10.34 16.94
N ARG A 109 -5.14 -9.70 17.62
CA ARG A 109 -4.22 -10.41 18.54
C ARG A 109 -4.73 -10.42 19.97
N ASP A 110 -5.48 -9.39 20.34
CA ASP A 110 -5.79 -9.06 21.73
C ASP A 110 -7.25 -9.38 22.12
N ILE A 111 -8.05 -9.90 21.19
CA ILE A 111 -9.46 -10.27 21.43
C ILE A 111 -9.76 -11.65 20.85
N PRO A 112 -10.68 -12.42 21.48
CA PRO A 112 -11.19 -13.64 20.88
C PRO A 112 -11.81 -13.36 19.52
N TYR A 113 -11.40 -14.12 18.51
CA TYR A 113 -11.85 -13.93 17.15
C TYR A 113 -12.37 -15.23 16.54
N ASP A 114 -13.58 -15.15 16.05
CA ASP A 114 -14.26 -16.23 15.33
C ASP A 114 -14.54 -15.79 13.88
N LYS A 115 -13.74 -16.31 12.96
CA LYS A 115 -13.82 -15.99 11.53
C LYS A 115 -15.19 -16.33 10.92
N SER A 116 -15.96 -17.28 11.52
CA SER A 116 -17.28 -17.65 11.01
C SER A 116 -18.30 -16.52 11.09
N ARG A 117 -18.03 -15.50 11.90
CA ARG A 117 -18.88 -14.31 12.05
C ARG A 117 -18.63 -13.24 11.01
N ASP A 118 -17.52 -13.32 10.28
CA ASP A 118 -17.23 -12.38 9.20
C ASP A 118 -18.08 -12.71 7.98
N SER A 119 -18.69 -11.70 7.38
CA SER A 119 -19.44 -11.86 6.14
C SER A 119 -18.53 -12.11 4.92
N PHE A 120 -17.27 -11.74 5.03
CA PHE A 120 -16.28 -11.86 3.96
C PHE A 120 -15.15 -12.79 4.41
N GLN A 121 -15.01 -13.93 3.77
CA GLN A 121 -13.99 -14.92 4.14
C GLN A 121 -12.63 -14.64 3.51
N HIS A 122 -12.63 -13.98 2.35
CA HIS A 122 -11.46 -13.66 1.55
C HIS A 122 -11.58 -12.28 0.89
N ALA A 123 -10.45 -11.65 0.57
CA ALA A 123 -10.43 -10.36 -0.12
C ALA A 123 -11.23 -10.35 -1.44
N VAL A 124 -11.35 -11.48 -2.13
CA VAL A 124 -12.17 -11.60 -3.33
C VAL A 124 -13.65 -11.34 -3.06
N ASP A 125 -14.15 -11.71 -1.89
CA ASP A 125 -15.55 -11.48 -1.50
C ASP A 125 -15.81 -9.97 -1.31
N LEU A 126 -14.83 -9.29 -0.69
CA LEU A 126 -14.87 -7.84 -0.51
C LEU A 126 -14.79 -7.11 -1.87
N VAL A 127 -13.92 -7.55 -2.79
CA VAL A 127 -13.85 -6.99 -4.15
C VAL A 127 -15.21 -7.11 -4.86
N LYS A 128 -15.84 -8.31 -4.83
CA LYS A 128 -17.17 -8.53 -5.39
C LYS A 128 -18.23 -7.61 -4.77
N PHE A 129 -18.15 -7.40 -3.47
CA PHE A 129 -19.09 -6.55 -2.76
C PHE A 129 -18.94 -5.08 -3.16
N ILE A 130 -17.71 -4.57 -3.24
CA ILE A 130 -17.44 -3.20 -3.69
C ILE A 130 -17.91 -3.02 -5.14
N ARG A 131 -17.72 -4.00 -6.03
CA ARG A 131 -18.24 -3.94 -7.41
C ARG A 131 -19.77 -3.85 -7.44
N ARG A 132 -20.48 -4.68 -6.67
CA ARG A 132 -21.96 -4.57 -6.55
C ARG A 132 -22.40 -3.21 -6.00
N PHE A 133 -21.65 -2.66 -5.03
CA PHE A 133 -21.92 -1.31 -4.54
C PHE A 133 -21.78 -0.26 -5.64
N ASN A 134 -20.72 -0.32 -6.47
CA ASN A 134 -20.54 0.57 -7.61
C ASN A 134 -21.71 0.44 -8.61
N GLU A 135 -22.10 -0.78 -8.95
CA GLU A 135 -23.20 -1.07 -9.89
C GLU A 135 -24.56 -0.60 -9.37
N SER A 136 -24.74 -0.48 -8.06
CA SER A 136 -25.98 0.00 -7.46
C SER A 136 -26.25 1.50 -7.65
N GLY A 137 -25.28 2.26 -8.15
CA GLY A 137 -25.36 3.72 -8.27
C GLY A 137 -25.28 4.46 -6.93
N ALA A 138 -24.87 3.78 -5.85
CA ALA A 138 -24.78 4.40 -4.53
C ALA A 138 -23.56 5.32 -4.39
N HIS A 139 -22.58 5.25 -5.30
CA HIS A 139 -21.46 6.17 -5.37
C HIS A 139 -21.85 7.42 -6.19
N PRO A 140 -21.49 8.65 -5.73
CA PRO A 140 -21.83 9.90 -6.47
C PRO A 140 -21.17 10.00 -7.83
N GLU A 141 -20.01 9.37 -8.04
CA GLU A 141 -19.36 9.28 -9.35
C GLU A 141 -19.75 7.99 -10.07
N ASP A 142 -20.10 8.06 -11.34
CA ASP A 142 -20.56 6.94 -12.17
C ASP A 142 -19.57 5.78 -12.24
N ARG A 143 -18.27 6.07 -12.18
CA ARG A 143 -17.23 5.02 -12.15
C ARG A 143 -17.19 4.20 -10.86
N GLY A 144 -17.75 4.72 -9.77
CA GLY A 144 -17.64 4.12 -8.43
C GLY A 144 -16.20 4.12 -7.90
N PHE A 145 -15.94 3.27 -6.90
CA PHE A 145 -14.60 3.07 -6.36
C PHE A 145 -13.71 2.29 -7.32
N GLY A 146 -12.46 2.76 -7.52
CA GLY A 146 -11.38 1.94 -8.00
C GLY A 146 -10.91 0.97 -6.89
N ILE A 147 -10.60 -0.27 -7.25
CA ILE A 147 -10.31 -1.33 -6.29
C ILE A 147 -8.86 -1.82 -6.43
N GLY A 148 -8.03 -1.54 -5.43
CA GLY A 148 -6.71 -2.13 -5.29
C GLY A 148 -6.75 -3.43 -4.50
N VAL A 149 -5.78 -4.32 -4.73
CA VAL A 149 -5.57 -5.55 -3.96
C VAL A 149 -4.10 -5.74 -3.64
N ALA A 150 -3.81 -6.57 -2.63
CA ALA A 150 -2.42 -6.93 -2.31
C ALA A 150 -1.92 -8.08 -3.19
N GLY A 151 -0.63 -7.96 -3.60
CA GLY A 151 0.18 -9.02 -4.20
C GLY A 151 1.37 -9.38 -3.32
N PHE A 152 1.91 -10.58 -3.46
CA PHE A 152 3.03 -11.09 -2.64
C PHE A 152 4.14 -11.62 -3.53
N PRO A 153 5.16 -10.82 -3.89
CA PRO A 153 6.25 -11.27 -4.77
C PRO A 153 6.95 -12.53 -4.28
N GLU A 154 7.18 -12.61 -2.98
CA GLU A 154 7.83 -13.77 -2.35
C GLU A 154 6.88 -14.88 -1.93
N GLY A 155 5.57 -14.71 -2.16
CA GLY A 155 4.48 -15.63 -1.79
C GLY A 155 3.77 -15.24 -0.49
N HIS A 156 2.50 -15.59 -0.41
CA HIS A 156 1.69 -15.32 0.76
C HIS A 156 2.02 -16.33 1.88
N PRO A 157 2.35 -15.88 3.11
CA PRO A 157 2.77 -16.78 4.20
C PRO A 157 1.76 -17.89 4.52
N ALA A 158 0.46 -17.58 4.45
CA ALA A 158 -0.60 -18.54 4.71
C ALA A 158 -0.96 -19.42 3.50
N THR A 159 -0.34 -19.23 2.33
CA THR A 159 -0.59 -20.00 1.11
C THR A 159 0.74 -20.44 0.50
N PRO A 160 1.40 -21.48 1.06
CA PRO A 160 2.74 -21.89 0.62
C PRO A 160 2.79 -22.39 -0.84
N ASN A 161 1.67 -22.87 -1.36
CA ASN A 161 1.58 -23.31 -2.75
C ASN A 161 1.39 -22.10 -3.66
N ARG A 162 2.43 -21.82 -4.46
CA ARG A 162 2.49 -20.66 -5.37
C ARG A 162 1.43 -20.70 -6.48
N LEU A 163 0.98 -21.87 -6.91
CA LEU A 163 -0.08 -22.00 -7.91
C LEU A 163 -1.43 -21.62 -7.30
N VAL A 164 -1.75 -22.15 -6.12
CA VAL A 164 -2.97 -21.79 -5.39
C VAL A 164 -3.00 -20.29 -5.05
N GLU A 165 -1.86 -19.72 -4.69
CA GLU A 165 -1.77 -18.28 -4.47
C GLU A 165 -2.09 -17.47 -5.74
N MET A 166 -1.57 -17.91 -6.89
CA MET A 166 -1.86 -17.27 -8.18
C MET A 166 -3.34 -17.39 -8.56
N ASP A 167 -3.98 -18.55 -8.29
CA ASP A 167 -5.43 -18.73 -8.48
C ASP A 167 -6.23 -17.75 -7.59
N HIS A 168 -5.84 -17.59 -6.33
CA HIS A 168 -6.47 -16.60 -5.44
C HIS A 168 -6.29 -15.16 -5.94
N LEU A 169 -5.11 -14.84 -6.47
CA LEU A 169 -4.84 -13.53 -7.04
C LEU A 169 -5.66 -13.28 -8.30
N LYS A 170 -5.67 -14.27 -9.21
CA LYS A 170 -6.49 -14.23 -10.43
C LYS A 170 -7.97 -14.05 -10.11
N ALA A 171 -8.49 -14.76 -9.11
CA ALA A 171 -9.87 -14.62 -8.69
C ALA A 171 -10.22 -13.19 -8.22
N LYS A 172 -9.29 -12.47 -7.54
CA LYS A 172 -9.49 -11.07 -7.17
C LYS A 172 -9.55 -10.15 -8.40
N VAL A 173 -8.68 -10.41 -9.38
CA VAL A 173 -8.63 -9.63 -10.62
C VAL A 173 -9.89 -9.88 -11.47
N ASP A 174 -10.32 -11.13 -11.61
CA ASP A 174 -11.54 -11.49 -12.34
C ASP A 174 -12.81 -10.97 -11.64
N ALA A 175 -12.78 -10.81 -10.32
CA ALA A 175 -13.85 -10.16 -9.58
C ALA A 175 -13.88 -8.63 -9.76
N GLY A 176 -12.89 -8.06 -10.43
CA GLY A 176 -12.85 -6.65 -10.81
C GLY A 176 -11.85 -5.80 -10.04
N ALA A 177 -10.74 -6.34 -9.53
CA ALA A 177 -9.66 -5.50 -9.04
C ALA A 177 -9.01 -4.72 -10.20
N ASP A 178 -8.69 -3.47 -9.95
CA ASP A 178 -8.21 -2.52 -10.98
C ASP A 178 -6.68 -2.36 -10.96
N TYR A 179 -6.06 -2.54 -9.81
CA TYR A 179 -4.60 -2.43 -9.64
C TYR A 179 -4.14 -3.28 -8.45
N MET A 180 -2.85 -3.45 -8.35
CA MET A 180 -2.22 -4.22 -7.27
C MET A 180 -1.09 -3.42 -6.63
N VAL A 181 -1.00 -3.47 -5.29
CA VAL A 181 0.17 -3.01 -4.54
C VAL A 181 0.82 -4.24 -3.91
N THR A 182 2.13 -4.41 -4.09
CA THR A 182 2.79 -5.60 -3.54
C THR A 182 3.19 -5.40 -2.08
N GLN A 183 3.25 -6.50 -1.33
CA GLN A 183 4.00 -6.54 -0.08
C GLN A 183 5.45 -6.15 -0.36
N LEU A 184 6.13 -5.59 0.66
CA LEU A 184 7.55 -5.26 0.57
C LEU A 184 8.40 -6.50 0.24
N PHE A 185 9.50 -6.26 -0.47
CA PHE A 185 10.50 -7.26 -0.84
C PHE A 185 11.87 -6.56 -0.91
N PHE A 186 12.95 -7.35 -0.88
CA PHE A 186 14.32 -6.82 -0.92
C PHE A 186 15.16 -7.35 -2.08
N ASP A 187 14.62 -8.27 -2.88
CA ASP A 187 15.23 -8.73 -4.14
C ASP A 187 14.29 -8.44 -5.30
N ASN A 188 14.69 -7.56 -6.21
CA ASN A 188 13.87 -7.19 -7.36
C ASN A 188 13.56 -8.35 -8.29
N ARG A 189 14.38 -9.40 -8.29
CA ARG A 189 14.11 -10.63 -9.06
C ARG A 189 12.83 -11.32 -8.62
N ASP A 190 12.50 -11.26 -7.32
CA ASP A 190 11.24 -11.80 -6.81
C ASP A 190 10.03 -11.05 -7.36
N PHE A 191 10.14 -9.71 -7.48
CA PHE A 191 9.09 -8.88 -8.08
C PHE A 191 8.97 -9.10 -9.59
N LEU A 192 10.08 -9.17 -10.31
CA LEU A 192 10.08 -9.36 -11.75
C LEU A 192 9.53 -10.74 -12.14
N ASP A 193 9.94 -11.81 -11.43
CA ASP A 193 9.37 -13.15 -11.57
C ASP A 193 7.87 -13.18 -11.23
N PHE A 194 7.46 -12.50 -10.16
CA PHE A 194 6.05 -12.39 -9.80
C PHE A 194 5.24 -11.70 -10.91
N ARG A 195 5.73 -10.60 -11.46
CA ARG A 195 5.09 -9.87 -12.57
C ARG A 195 4.94 -10.74 -13.81
N GLU A 196 5.97 -11.51 -14.16
CA GLU A 196 5.93 -12.45 -15.28
C GLU A 196 4.90 -13.56 -15.04
N ARG A 197 4.88 -14.17 -13.86
CA ARG A 197 3.87 -15.16 -13.48
C ARG A 197 2.45 -14.62 -13.53
N CYS A 198 2.24 -13.37 -13.10
CA CYS A 198 0.96 -12.68 -13.23
C CYS A 198 0.54 -12.56 -14.72
N ALA A 199 1.44 -12.14 -15.59
CA ALA A 199 1.17 -12.03 -17.03
C ALA A 199 0.82 -13.38 -17.65
N LEU A 200 1.56 -14.44 -17.31
CA LEU A 200 1.29 -15.82 -17.76
C LEU A 200 -0.07 -16.35 -17.27
N ALA A 201 -0.50 -15.94 -16.08
CA ALA A 201 -1.82 -16.26 -15.53
C ALA A 201 -2.96 -15.37 -16.09
N GLY A 202 -2.67 -14.48 -17.05
CA GLY A 202 -3.65 -13.56 -17.63
C GLY A 202 -4.04 -12.41 -16.69
N ILE A 203 -3.15 -12.01 -15.79
CA ILE A 203 -3.30 -10.83 -14.92
C ILE A 203 -2.54 -9.67 -15.55
N HIS A 204 -3.27 -8.67 -16.06
CA HIS A 204 -2.70 -7.53 -16.81
C HIS A 204 -2.98 -6.18 -16.14
N ILE A 205 -3.48 -6.17 -14.91
CA ILE A 205 -3.67 -4.92 -14.16
C ILE A 205 -2.30 -4.35 -13.73
N PRO A 206 -2.18 -3.02 -13.53
CA PRO A 206 -0.96 -2.40 -13.03
C PRO A 206 -0.52 -3.01 -11.69
N ILE A 207 0.78 -3.33 -11.57
CA ILE A 207 1.40 -3.85 -10.35
C ILE A 207 2.38 -2.81 -9.82
N ILE A 208 2.09 -2.25 -8.66
CA ILE A 208 2.89 -1.22 -8.00
C ILE A 208 3.82 -1.91 -6.99
N ALA A 209 5.12 -1.66 -7.10
CA ALA A 209 6.14 -2.27 -6.26
C ALA A 209 6.20 -1.62 -4.87
N GLY A 210 6.01 -2.40 -3.81
CA GLY A 210 6.13 -1.96 -2.42
C GLY A 210 7.58 -1.93 -1.94
N ILE A 211 8.10 -0.76 -1.60
CA ILE A 211 9.47 -0.55 -1.16
C ILE A 211 9.51 0.03 0.26
N MET A 212 10.37 -0.54 1.11
CA MET A 212 10.56 -0.10 2.49
C MET A 212 12.03 0.14 2.79
N PRO A 213 12.46 1.40 2.96
CA PRO A 213 13.84 1.69 3.36
C PRO A 213 14.13 1.19 4.78
N ILE A 214 15.27 0.53 4.99
CA ILE A 214 15.75 0.17 6.33
C ILE A 214 16.45 1.38 6.93
N THR A 215 15.93 1.89 8.04
CA THR A 215 16.47 3.10 8.70
C THR A 215 17.08 2.81 10.08
N SER A 216 16.90 1.60 10.62
CA SER A 216 17.48 1.18 11.89
C SER A 216 17.59 -0.35 12.00
N ILE A 217 18.48 -0.84 12.86
CA ILE A 217 18.60 -2.29 13.12
C ILE A 217 17.36 -2.84 13.81
N SER A 218 16.77 -2.10 14.74
CA SER A 218 15.52 -2.53 15.39
C SER A 218 14.37 -2.59 14.38
N GLY A 219 14.28 -1.61 13.48
CA GLY A 219 13.32 -1.64 12.36
C GLY A 219 13.53 -2.83 11.44
N PHE A 220 14.79 -3.14 11.07
CA PHE A 220 15.13 -4.31 10.25
C PHE A 220 14.68 -5.62 10.90
N LYS A 221 14.97 -5.82 12.20
CA LYS A 221 14.53 -7.01 12.95
C LYS A 221 13.00 -7.11 12.96
N ARG A 222 12.32 -5.99 13.22
CA ARG A 222 10.86 -5.94 13.22
C ARG A 222 10.24 -6.25 11.85
N ILE A 223 10.85 -5.78 10.76
CA ILE A 223 10.41 -6.11 9.39
C ILE A 223 10.53 -7.62 9.16
N ALA A 224 11.66 -8.24 9.57
CA ALA A 224 11.86 -9.67 9.45
C ALA A 224 10.78 -10.48 10.18
N GLU A 225 10.33 -10.01 11.35
CA GLU A 225 9.27 -10.65 12.14
C GLU A 225 7.87 -10.44 11.52
N LEU A 226 7.60 -9.23 11.01
CA LEU A 226 6.27 -8.85 10.52
C LEU A 226 6.00 -9.27 9.07
N ALA A 227 7.03 -9.28 8.23
CA ALA A 227 6.87 -9.61 6.82
C ALA A 227 6.62 -11.11 6.56
N GLY A 228 6.60 -11.94 7.60
CA GLY A 228 6.11 -13.32 7.56
C GLY A 228 6.87 -14.23 6.59
N GLY A 229 8.14 -13.89 6.26
CA GLY A 229 8.95 -14.67 5.32
C GLY A 229 9.68 -13.84 4.27
N ALA A 230 9.77 -12.52 4.43
CA ALA A 230 10.58 -11.68 3.53
C ALA A 230 12.03 -12.17 3.50
N ARG A 231 12.57 -12.32 2.31
CA ARG A 231 13.95 -12.75 2.08
C ARG A 231 14.87 -11.54 2.01
N PHE A 232 15.93 -11.58 2.81
CA PHE A 232 16.93 -10.52 2.82
C PHE A 232 18.17 -10.95 2.06
N PRO A 233 18.57 -10.22 1.00
CA PRO A 233 19.81 -10.52 0.29
C PRO A 233 21.02 -10.49 1.22
N ALA A 234 21.89 -11.49 1.15
CA ALA A 234 23.08 -11.60 2.01
C ALA A 234 23.99 -10.35 1.91
N LYS A 235 24.00 -9.66 0.76
CA LYS A 235 24.71 -8.38 0.57
C LYS A 235 24.19 -7.32 1.53
N LEU A 236 22.87 -7.18 1.65
CA LEU A 236 22.22 -6.21 2.53
C LEU A 236 22.50 -6.54 4.01
N VAL A 237 22.28 -7.80 4.41
CA VAL A 237 22.51 -8.24 5.80
C VAL A 237 23.95 -7.96 6.23
N ARG A 238 24.95 -8.36 5.41
CA ARG A 238 26.36 -8.09 5.70
C ARG A 238 26.69 -6.60 5.74
N ALA A 239 26.06 -5.78 4.90
CA ALA A 239 26.28 -4.34 4.92
C ALA A 239 25.75 -3.68 6.19
N LEU A 240 24.55 -4.09 6.64
CA LEU A 240 23.96 -3.62 7.90
C LEU A 240 24.76 -4.09 9.12
N GLN A 241 25.24 -5.33 9.13
CA GLN A 241 26.07 -5.86 10.22
C GLN A 241 27.39 -5.09 10.40
N ARG A 242 28.02 -4.64 9.30
CA ARG A 242 29.26 -3.84 9.39
C ARG A 242 29.08 -2.48 10.05
N CYS A 243 27.86 -1.95 10.08
CA CYS A 243 27.55 -0.64 10.68
C CYS A 243 26.50 -0.72 11.78
N GLU A 244 26.25 -1.91 12.36
CA GLU A 244 25.15 -2.11 13.32
C GLU A 244 25.19 -1.19 14.54
N ASN A 245 26.39 -0.74 14.96
CA ASN A 245 26.60 0.20 16.07
C ASN A 245 26.67 1.68 15.63
N ASP A 246 26.52 1.97 14.34
CA ASP A 246 26.43 3.33 13.77
C ASP A 246 25.04 3.57 13.19
N PRO A 247 24.10 4.21 13.90
CA PRO A 247 22.75 4.45 13.43
C PRO A 247 22.68 5.21 12.09
N GLU A 248 23.57 6.18 11.87
CA GLU A 248 23.66 6.90 10.61
C GLU A 248 24.23 6.03 9.49
N GLY A 249 25.17 5.16 9.81
CA GLY A 249 25.69 4.15 8.88
C GLY A 249 24.59 3.19 8.43
N VAL A 250 23.80 2.66 9.36
CA VAL A 250 22.64 1.81 9.06
C VAL A 250 21.65 2.54 8.14
N ARG A 251 21.32 3.78 8.47
CA ARG A 251 20.40 4.59 7.67
C ARG A 251 20.94 4.82 6.25
N ARG A 252 22.21 5.20 6.10
CA ARG A 252 22.86 5.38 4.78
C ARG A 252 22.81 4.10 3.96
N VAL A 253 23.16 2.95 4.55
CA VAL A 253 23.13 1.64 3.87
C VAL A 253 21.71 1.30 3.42
N GLY A 254 20.72 1.44 4.29
CA GLY A 254 19.33 1.09 3.96
C GLY A 254 18.69 2.01 2.91
N VAL A 255 18.96 3.32 2.99
CA VAL A 255 18.49 4.30 1.99
C VAL A 255 19.15 4.04 0.63
N HIS A 256 20.47 3.82 0.61
CA HIS A 256 21.20 3.50 -0.62
C HIS A 256 20.68 2.21 -1.27
N PHE A 257 20.47 1.17 -0.47
CA PHE A 257 19.94 -0.09 -0.97
C PHE A 257 18.53 0.08 -1.59
N ALA A 258 17.63 0.81 -0.91
CA ALA A 258 16.30 1.07 -1.45
C ALA A 258 16.34 1.96 -2.71
N LEU A 259 17.28 2.90 -2.80
CA LEU A 259 17.51 3.70 -4.01
C LEU A 259 17.92 2.84 -5.19
N GLU A 260 18.89 1.93 -5.01
CA GLU A 260 19.30 0.97 -6.03
C GLU A 260 18.13 0.07 -6.50
N GLN A 261 17.30 -0.40 -5.54
CA GLN A 261 16.09 -1.13 -5.88
C GLN A 261 15.15 -0.30 -6.77
N CYS A 262 14.92 0.97 -6.41
CA CYS A 262 14.06 1.85 -7.18
C CYS A 262 14.58 2.10 -8.60
N HIS A 263 15.89 2.35 -8.77
CA HIS A 263 16.48 2.53 -10.10
C HIS A 263 16.27 1.28 -10.97
N ASP A 264 16.61 0.10 -10.45
CA ASP A 264 16.47 -1.14 -11.21
C ASP A 264 14.99 -1.45 -11.55
N LEU A 265 14.05 -1.15 -10.66
CA LEU A 265 12.62 -1.29 -10.95
C LEU A 265 12.15 -0.33 -12.05
N LEU A 266 12.61 0.92 -12.04
CA LEU A 266 12.29 1.92 -13.07
C LEU A 266 12.88 1.53 -14.42
N ASP A 267 14.12 1.05 -14.44
CA ASP A 267 14.78 0.53 -15.66
C ASP A 267 14.04 -0.68 -16.24
N ASN A 268 13.34 -1.45 -15.38
CA ASN A 268 12.47 -2.56 -15.78
C ASN A 268 11.01 -2.15 -16.02
N ASN A 269 10.73 -0.85 -16.22
CA ASN A 269 9.41 -0.33 -16.55
C ASN A 269 8.31 -0.77 -15.58
N VAL A 270 8.53 -0.64 -14.27
CA VAL A 270 7.51 -0.90 -13.27
C VAL A 270 6.36 0.10 -13.39
N ALA A 271 5.11 -0.35 -13.16
CA ALA A 271 3.93 0.53 -13.21
C ALA A 271 3.95 1.64 -12.14
N GLY A 272 4.68 1.42 -11.04
CA GLY A 272 4.86 2.41 -9.99
C GLY A 272 5.61 1.86 -8.79
N ILE A 273 5.94 2.77 -7.86
CA ILE A 273 6.61 2.48 -6.59
C ILE A 273 5.75 3.03 -5.45
N HIS A 274 5.47 2.18 -4.49
CA HIS A 274 4.76 2.49 -3.25
C HIS A 274 5.71 2.43 -2.07
N PHE A 275 5.91 3.54 -1.35
CA PHE A 275 6.83 3.60 -0.22
C PHE A 275 6.11 3.38 1.11
N TYR A 276 6.54 2.37 1.84
CA TYR A 276 6.16 2.13 3.23
C TYR A 276 6.95 3.07 4.14
N THR A 277 6.36 4.22 4.48
CA THR A 277 7.07 5.34 5.13
C THR A 277 7.24 5.17 6.63
N LEU A 278 6.45 4.32 7.27
CA LEU A 278 6.35 4.22 8.74
C LEU A 278 6.09 5.59 9.39
N ASN A 279 5.27 6.43 8.74
CA ASN A 279 4.96 7.80 9.16
C ASN A 279 6.20 8.72 9.28
N ARG A 280 7.25 8.46 8.47
CA ARG A 280 8.47 9.28 8.41
C ARG A 280 8.78 9.66 6.97
N SER A 281 9.16 10.92 6.74
CA SER A 281 9.44 11.43 5.39
C SER A 281 10.91 11.36 4.98
N ASP A 282 11.83 11.39 5.94
CA ASP A 282 13.25 11.66 5.72
C ASP A 282 13.95 10.69 4.75
N ALA A 283 13.79 9.37 4.96
CA ALA A 283 14.39 8.37 4.07
C ALA A 283 13.76 8.38 2.68
N THR A 284 12.43 8.45 2.61
CA THR A 284 11.67 8.47 1.35
C THR A 284 11.99 9.71 0.52
N ARG A 285 12.14 10.88 1.16
CA ARG A 285 12.54 12.13 0.48
C ARG A 285 13.91 12.01 -0.16
N VAL A 286 14.89 11.50 0.59
CA VAL A 286 16.26 11.31 0.06
C VAL A 286 16.25 10.38 -1.16
N ILE A 287 15.50 9.29 -1.10
CA ILE A 287 15.37 8.37 -2.23
C ILE A 287 14.70 9.08 -3.40
N PHE A 288 13.55 9.70 -3.21
CA PHE A 288 12.79 10.35 -4.28
C PHE A 288 13.60 11.48 -4.96
N ASP A 289 14.28 12.33 -4.19
CA ASP A 289 15.13 13.39 -4.72
C ASP A 289 16.32 12.83 -5.54
N SER A 290 16.84 11.65 -5.16
CA SER A 290 17.94 10.98 -5.85
C SER A 290 17.52 10.24 -7.12
N LEU A 291 16.23 9.92 -7.29
CA LEU A 291 15.71 9.28 -8.49
C LEU A 291 15.67 10.20 -9.72
N GLY A 292 15.83 11.53 -9.52
CA GLY A 292 15.80 12.49 -10.62
C GLY A 292 14.46 12.61 -11.35
N ILE A 293 13.38 12.16 -10.70
CA ILE A 293 12.04 12.17 -11.30
C ILE A 293 11.46 13.58 -11.23
N PRO A 294 10.95 14.12 -12.36
CA PRO A 294 10.32 15.44 -12.32
C PRO A 294 9.09 15.42 -11.41
N ARG A 295 9.04 16.35 -10.46
CA ARG A 295 7.84 16.56 -9.64
C ARG A 295 6.66 16.91 -10.55
N ARG A 296 5.51 16.31 -10.33
CA ARG A 296 4.29 16.68 -11.06
C ARG A 296 4.03 18.17 -10.85
N ARG A 297 3.74 18.87 -11.93
CA ARG A 297 3.23 20.25 -11.81
C ARG A 297 1.79 20.17 -11.32
N SER A 298 1.42 20.97 -10.31
CA SER A 298 0.01 21.16 -9.96
C SER A 298 -0.72 21.57 -11.23
N ALA A 299 -1.79 20.84 -11.58
CA ALA A 299 -2.68 21.28 -12.65
C ALA A 299 -3.11 22.70 -12.29
N GLN A 300 -2.67 23.69 -13.08
CA GLN A 300 -3.18 25.06 -12.94
C GLN A 300 -4.69 24.97 -13.16
N ALA A 301 -5.44 25.46 -12.19
CA ALA A 301 -6.87 25.67 -12.38
C ALA A 301 -7.05 26.42 -13.72
N PRO A 302 -8.00 26.02 -14.57
CA PRO A 302 -8.27 26.77 -15.79
C PRO A 302 -8.55 28.21 -15.37
N THR A 303 -7.73 29.13 -15.86
CA THR A 303 -7.98 30.57 -15.73
C THR A 303 -9.35 30.85 -16.34
N ALA A 304 -10.24 31.35 -15.50
CA ALA A 304 -11.61 31.74 -15.87
C ALA A 304 -11.61 32.86 -16.92
#